data_f045256e0bb7be69a3fd91ea84d23349
#
_entry.id   f045256e0bb7be69a3fd91ea84d23349
#
_cell.length_a   1.000
_cell.length_b   1.000
_cell.length_c   1.000
_cell.angle_alpha   90.00
_cell.angle_beta   90.00
_cell.angle_gamma   90.00
#
_symmetry.space_group_name_H-M   'P 1'
#
loop_
_entity.id
_entity.type
_entity.pdbx_description
1 polymer ?
#
loop_
_entity_poly.entity_id
_entity_poly.type
_entity_poly.pdbx_seq_one_letter_code
_entity_poly.pdbx_strand_id
1 'polypeptide(L)'
;MLGGFLVNYYAVFDVGGSAIKYSLMDGAGHFLEKSSIPTPKDGIESFVNTIDSVVKEFQKSHILSGIALSMPGAVDVESGYIKGLTAISYIHGPNMKELIQERTELPVELENDANCAGLAEGWIGAAKGIKDYICIVIGTGIGGAVVLDSKVRHGNSLFGGEFGYMILEDYLNQPLGESWSSLAATRGLVMQVAGRKNMDPDTLDGLTVFKMADGGDLEVQDEIEKFIKRLAVGIYNLQYIIDPEKILIGGAISKREGFIDQINEKLKVMKPSDACLDIQVHLCQFGNDSNLIGALYHFLQRNQNPQSIEQREALS
;
A
#
# COMPACT_ATOMS: atom_id res chain seq x y z
N MET A 1 37.80 19.54 15.43
CA MET A 1 36.79 18.54 15.86
C MET A 1 35.78 18.43 14.72
N LEU A 2 35.89 17.37 13.95
CA LEU A 2 34.90 17.04 12.91
C LEU A 2 33.65 16.60 13.64
N GLY A 3 32.60 17.42 13.64
CA GLY A 3 31.30 17.04 14.13
C GLY A 3 30.77 15.94 13.23
N GLY A 4 30.90 14.69 13.66
CA GLY A 4 30.24 13.56 13.01
C GLY A 4 28.73 13.82 13.09
N PHE A 5 28.06 13.92 11.95
CA PHE A 5 26.60 13.91 11.92
C PHE A 5 26.14 12.59 12.56
N LEU A 6 25.45 12.68 13.68
CA LEU A 6 24.79 11.52 14.27
C LEU A 6 23.78 11.01 13.23
N VAL A 7 24.08 9.86 12.66
CA VAL A 7 23.13 9.18 11.75
C VAL A 7 22.01 8.63 12.61
N ASN A 8 20.79 9.07 12.36
CA ASN A 8 19.61 8.55 13.02
C ASN A 8 19.19 7.23 12.37
N TYR A 9 18.97 6.22 13.17
CA TYR A 9 18.48 4.90 12.73
C TYR A 9 17.07 4.64 13.23
N TYR A 10 16.32 3.89 12.46
CA TYR A 10 14.92 3.58 12.70
C TYR A 10 14.66 2.10 12.53
N ALA A 11 13.86 1.52 13.43
CA ALA A 11 13.29 0.19 13.24
C ALA A 11 12.00 0.35 12.45
N VAL A 12 11.94 -0.26 11.28
CA VAL A 12 10.82 -0.10 10.34
C VAL A 12 10.16 -1.44 10.09
N PHE A 13 8.83 -1.50 10.15
CA PHE A 13 8.05 -2.73 10.02
C PHE A 13 6.98 -2.59 8.95
N ASP A 14 6.77 -3.65 8.17
CA ASP A 14 5.65 -3.84 7.25
C ASP A 14 4.86 -5.07 7.72
N VAL A 15 3.69 -4.82 8.31
CA VAL A 15 2.89 -5.84 9.00
C VAL A 15 1.87 -6.43 8.03
N GLY A 16 2.13 -7.66 7.59
CA GLY A 16 1.18 -8.44 6.80
C GLY A 16 0.51 -9.55 7.60
N GLY A 17 -0.58 -10.11 7.08
CA GLY A 17 -1.32 -11.20 7.74
C GLY A 17 -0.53 -12.49 7.94
N SER A 18 0.47 -12.77 7.11
CA SER A 18 1.30 -13.99 7.18
C SER A 18 2.70 -13.74 7.73
N ALA A 19 3.27 -12.59 7.49
CA ALA A 19 4.62 -12.23 7.90
C ALA A 19 4.73 -10.73 8.18
N ILE A 20 5.59 -10.39 9.13
CA ILE A 20 6.06 -9.04 9.41
C ILE A 20 7.45 -8.92 8.77
N LYS A 21 7.58 -8.06 7.75
CA LYS A 21 8.88 -7.67 7.23
C LYS A 21 9.42 -6.54 8.10
N TYR A 22 10.71 -6.50 8.31
CA TYR A 22 11.32 -5.44 9.08
C TYR A 22 12.70 -5.07 8.57
N SER A 23 13.12 -3.86 8.91
CA SER A 23 14.40 -3.33 8.50
C SER A 23 14.95 -2.35 9.52
N LEU A 24 16.27 -2.29 9.61
CA LEU A 24 17.01 -1.15 10.14
C LEU A 24 17.27 -0.19 8.99
N MET A 25 16.83 1.07 9.10
CA MET A 25 16.98 2.08 8.06
C MET A 25 17.58 3.36 8.63
N ASP A 26 18.32 4.09 7.78
CA ASP A 26 18.73 5.46 8.10
C ASP A 26 17.66 6.50 7.73
N GLY A 27 17.83 7.74 8.17
CA GLY A 27 16.89 8.84 7.90
C GLY A 27 16.82 9.29 6.42
N ALA A 28 17.65 8.73 5.54
CA ALA A 28 17.60 8.95 4.10
C ALA A 28 16.83 7.85 3.35
N GLY A 29 16.39 6.80 4.06
CA GLY A 29 15.63 5.69 3.49
C GLY A 29 16.49 4.53 3.00
N HIS A 30 17.79 4.48 3.35
CA HIS A 30 18.65 3.36 2.98
C HIS A 30 18.46 2.20 3.96
N PHE A 31 18.37 1.00 3.40
CA PHE A 31 18.31 -0.25 4.15
C PHE A 31 19.71 -0.66 4.63
N LEU A 32 19.87 -0.86 5.96
CA LEU A 32 21.09 -1.42 6.53
C LEU A 32 20.94 -2.94 6.72
N GLU A 33 19.81 -3.34 7.30
CA GLU A 33 19.46 -4.73 7.53
C GLU A 33 18.00 -4.94 7.13
N LYS A 34 17.68 -6.11 6.58
CA LYS A 34 16.31 -6.46 6.18
C LYS A 34 16.04 -7.94 6.42
N SER A 35 14.91 -8.24 7.07
CA SER A 35 14.50 -9.60 7.35
C SER A 35 12.97 -9.71 7.47
N SER A 36 12.47 -10.88 7.82
CA SER A 36 11.04 -11.12 8.08
C SER A 36 10.84 -12.22 9.11
N ILE A 37 9.73 -12.16 9.83
CA ILE A 37 9.28 -13.16 10.79
C ILE A 37 7.80 -13.47 10.53
N PRO A 38 7.31 -14.68 10.88
CA PRO A 38 5.90 -14.98 10.82
C PRO A 38 5.09 -14.03 11.70
N THR A 39 3.92 -13.59 11.22
CA THR A 39 2.99 -12.81 12.04
C THR A 39 2.43 -13.71 13.15
N PRO A 40 2.55 -13.31 14.43
CA PRO A 40 1.99 -14.06 15.56
C PRO A 40 0.48 -14.26 15.41
N LYS A 41 -0.01 -15.44 15.76
CA LYS A 41 -1.45 -15.79 15.69
C LYS A 41 -2.13 -15.87 17.05
N ASP A 42 -1.36 -15.82 18.11
CA ASP A 42 -1.76 -16.03 19.49
C ASP A 42 -2.15 -14.74 20.24
N GLY A 43 -2.12 -13.61 19.55
CA GLY A 43 -2.71 -12.37 20.07
C GLY A 43 -1.76 -11.18 20.13
N ILE A 44 -2.30 -10.09 20.69
CA ILE A 44 -1.64 -8.78 20.69
C ILE A 44 -0.34 -8.77 21.52
N GLU A 45 -0.29 -9.49 22.63
CA GLU A 45 0.90 -9.53 23.50
C GLU A 45 2.10 -10.16 22.76
N SER A 46 1.89 -11.29 22.06
CA SER A 46 2.92 -11.89 21.22
C SER A 46 3.36 -11.00 20.08
N PHE A 47 2.43 -10.25 19.48
CA PHE A 47 2.75 -9.28 18.45
C PHE A 47 3.68 -8.19 18.99
N VAL A 48 3.30 -7.55 20.10
CA VAL A 48 4.10 -6.48 20.73
C VAL A 48 5.47 -7.00 21.18
N ASN A 49 5.52 -8.20 21.75
CA ASN A 49 6.79 -8.86 22.13
C ASN A 49 7.68 -9.14 20.92
N THR A 50 7.09 -9.48 19.78
CA THR A 50 7.82 -9.70 18.53
C THR A 50 8.47 -8.41 18.03
N ILE A 51 7.72 -7.30 18.02
CA ILE A 51 8.26 -5.97 17.67
C ILE A 51 9.40 -5.59 18.63
N ASP A 52 9.18 -5.69 19.94
CA ASP A 52 10.16 -5.38 20.98
C ASP A 52 11.46 -6.20 20.84
N SER A 53 11.33 -7.49 20.50
CA SER A 53 12.50 -8.36 20.30
C SER A 53 13.38 -7.91 19.15
N VAL A 54 12.77 -7.48 18.01
CA VAL A 54 13.51 -6.93 16.87
C VAL A 54 14.16 -5.60 17.23
N VAL A 55 13.43 -4.72 17.92
CA VAL A 55 13.94 -3.43 18.39
C VAL A 55 15.17 -3.63 19.29
N LYS A 56 15.09 -4.52 20.26
CA LYS A 56 16.21 -4.86 21.17
C LYS A 56 17.41 -5.44 20.42
N GLU A 57 17.18 -6.22 19.36
CA GLU A 57 18.28 -6.73 18.54
C GLU A 57 19.02 -5.59 17.85
N PHE A 58 18.31 -4.66 17.22
CA PHE A 58 18.91 -3.49 16.60
C PHE A 58 19.61 -2.56 17.59
N GLN A 59 19.08 -2.42 18.81
CA GLN A 59 19.67 -1.61 19.88
C GLN A 59 21.02 -2.14 20.40
N LYS A 60 21.38 -3.41 20.13
CA LYS A 60 22.70 -3.93 20.49
C LYS A 60 23.84 -3.24 19.73
N SER A 61 23.57 -2.73 18.53
CA SER A 61 24.58 -2.16 17.65
C SER A 61 24.29 -0.71 17.23
N HIS A 62 23.04 -0.22 17.38
CA HIS A 62 22.62 1.09 16.91
C HIS A 62 21.74 1.81 17.93
N ILE A 63 21.87 3.15 17.97
CA ILE A 63 20.92 3.99 18.72
C ILE A 63 19.72 4.25 17.80
N LEU A 64 18.54 3.81 18.21
CA LEU A 64 17.31 4.01 17.44
C LEU A 64 16.64 5.32 17.83
N SER A 65 16.20 6.07 16.84
CA SER A 65 15.47 7.34 17.00
C SER A 65 13.94 7.13 17.02
N GLY A 66 13.46 5.93 16.63
CA GLY A 66 12.05 5.60 16.66
C GLY A 66 11.68 4.37 15.85
N ILE A 67 10.38 4.09 15.84
CA ILE A 67 9.76 2.93 15.21
C ILE A 67 8.70 3.41 14.21
N ALA A 68 8.76 2.92 12.99
CA ALA A 68 7.79 3.20 11.94
C ALA A 68 7.10 1.90 11.50
N LEU A 69 5.76 1.92 11.41
CA LEU A 69 5.00 0.74 11.01
C LEU A 69 4.08 1.04 9.82
N SER A 70 4.12 0.18 8.83
CA SER A 70 3.08 -0.01 7.83
C SER A 70 2.11 -1.06 8.36
N MET A 71 0.82 -0.73 8.45
CA MET A 71 -0.21 -1.56 9.08
C MET A 71 -1.38 -1.79 8.13
N PRO A 72 -2.00 -2.97 8.13
CA PRO A 72 -3.22 -3.20 7.38
C PRO A 72 -4.43 -2.55 8.04
N GLY A 73 -5.43 -2.16 7.26
CA GLY A 73 -6.71 -1.61 7.72
C GLY A 73 -6.76 -0.08 7.75
N ALA A 74 -7.86 0.46 8.25
CA ALA A 74 -8.10 1.90 8.34
C ALA A 74 -7.38 2.47 9.57
N VAL A 75 -6.18 2.99 9.36
CA VAL A 75 -5.27 3.48 10.40
C VAL A 75 -5.58 4.92 10.75
N ASP A 76 -5.91 5.16 12.01
CA ASP A 76 -5.98 6.51 12.57
C ASP A 76 -4.58 6.90 13.08
N VAL A 77 -3.87 7.65 12.27
CA VAL A 77 -2.47 8.06 12.55
C VAL A 77 -2.34 8.99 13.76
N GLU A 78 -3.42 9.67 14.14
CA GLU A 78 -3.42 10.55 15.31
C GLU A 78 -3.58 9.75 16.61
N SER A 79 -4.59 8.90 16.66
CA SER A 79 -4.91 8.14 17.87
C SER A 79 -4.21 6.80 17.98
N GLY A 80 -3.67 6.24 16.89
CA GLY A 80 -3.03 4.92 16.87
C GLY A 80 -4.00 3.73 16.84
N TYR A 81 -5.32 3.97 16.69
CA TYR A 81 -6.32 2.91 16.53
C TYR A 81 -6.43 2.46 15.08
N ILE A 82 -6.72 1.17 14.88
CA ILE A 82 -6.93 0.57 13.57
C ILE A 82 -8.35 0.05 13.47
N LYS A 83 -9.08 0.46 12.43
CA LYS A 83 -10.45 0.05 12.14
C LYS A 83 -10.53 -0.81 10.87
N GLY A 84 -11.70 -1.35 10.60
CA GLY A 84 -11.95 -2.17 9.42
C GLY A 84 -11.81 -3.65 9.67
N LEU A 85 -11.67 -4.44 8.60
CA LEU A 85 -11.53 -5.89 8.63
C LEU A 85 -10.17 -6.27 8.04
N THR A 86 -9.32 -6.92 8.82
CA THR A 86 -8.01 -7.39 8.39
C THR A 86 -7.78 -8.85 8.74
N ALA A 87 -6.74 -9.45 8.16
CA ALA A 87 -6.32 -10.82 8.50
C ALA A 87 -5.77 -10.95 9.94
N ILE A 88 -5.54 -9.83 10.64
CA ILE A 88 -4.97 -9.77 11.99
C ILE A 88 -6.03 -9.16 12.93
N SER A 89 -6.92 -9.97 13.45
CA SER A 89 -8.08 -9.48 14.21
C SER A 89 -7.72 -8.79 15.53
N TYR A 90 -6.62 -9.15 16.18
CA TYR A 90 -6.24 -8.62 17.48
C TYR A 90 -5.64 -7.21 17.48
N ILE A 91 -5.34 -6.64 16.30
CA ILE A 91 -4.89 -5.23 16.19
C ILE A 91 -6.05 -4.23 16.25
N HIS A 92 -7.29 -4.73 16.16
CA HIS A 92 -8.49 -3.89 16.26
C HIS A 92 -8.90 -3.71 17.71
N GLY A 93 -9.10 -2.47 18.12
CA GLY A 93 -9.53 -2.12 19.48
C GLY A 93 -8.44 -1.52 20.37
N PRO A 94 -7.22 -2.08 20.49
CA PRO A 94 -6.15 -1.43 21.25
C PRO A 94 -5.54 -0.25 20.48
N ASN A 95 -4.99 0.71 21.22
CA ASN A 95 -4.12 1.75 20.69
C ASN A 95 -2.75 1.14 20.38
N MET A 96 -2.50 0.80 19.12
CA MET A 96 -1.27 0.12 18.70
C MET A 96 -0.03 0.97 18.90
N LYS A 97 -0.15 2.29 18.69
CA LYS A 97 0.93 3.25 18.88
C LYS A 97 1.40 3.28 20.33
N GLU A 98 0.47 3.45 21.25
CA GLU A 98 0.71 3.51 22.70
C GLU A 98 1.30 2.20 23.22
N LEU A 99 0.70 1.05 22.88
CA LEU A 99 1.19 -0.27 23.32
C LEU A 99 2.64 -0.55 22.91
N ILE A 100 3.01 -0.21 21.67
CA ILE A 100 4.37 -0.44 21.20
C ILE A 100 5.32 0.58 21.83
N GLN A 101 4.89 1.86 21.96
CA GLN A 101 5.69 2.90 22.60
C GLN A 101 5.97 2.60 24.09
N GLU A 102 4.98 2.17 24.86
CA GLU A 102 5.16 1.76 26.25
C GLU A 102 6.14 0.58 26.42
N ARG A 103 6.07 -0.40 25.48
CA ARG A 103 6.94 -1.57 25.53
C ARG A 103 8.39 -1.28 25.16
N THR A 104 8.61 -0.41 24.19
CA THR A 104 9.94 -0.17 23.60
C THR A 104 10.61 1.10 24.08
N GLU A 105 9.86 1.99 24.75
CA GLU A 105 10.30 3.31 25.20
C GLU A 105 10.80 4.22 24.06
N LEU A 106 10.39 3.94 22.82
CA LEU A 106 10.76 4.71 21.62
C LEU A 106 9.53 5.39 21.02
N PRO A 107 9.69 6.55 20.38
CA PRO A 107 8.61 7.15 19.57
C PRO A 107 8.13 6.19 18.48
N VAL A 108 6.81 6.08 18.31
CA VAL A 108 6.17 5.18 17.36
C VAL A 108 5.25 5.97 16.45
N GLU A 109 5.31 5.73 15.14
CA GLU A 109 4.31 6.18 14.16
C GLU A 109 3.87 5.00 13.30
N LEU A 110 2.60 5.05 12.89
CA LEU A 110 2.02 4.01 12.04
C LEU A 110 1.13 4.63 10.96
N GLU A 111 1.11 3.99 9.80
CA GLU A 111 0.32 4.40 8.64
C GLU A 111 -0.23 3.16 7.92
N ASN A 112 -1.31 3.32 7.17
CA ASN A 112 -1.85 2.26 6.33
C ASN A 112 -0.85 1.82 5.24
N ASP A 113 -0.87 0.53 4.89
CA ASP A 113 0.06 -0.09 3.95
C ASP A 113 0.00 0.52 2.53
N ALA A 114 -1.19 0.76 1.99
CA ALA A 114 -1.32 1.39 0.67
C ALA A 114 -0.92 2.88 0.71
N ASN A 115 -1.20 3.58 1.80
CA ASN A 115 -0.72 4.94 2.01
C ASN A 115 0.82 4.98 2.12
N CYS A 116 1.43 4.03 2.82
CA CYS A 116 2.89 3.88 2.85
C CYS A 116 3.45 3.69 1.43
N ALA A 117 2.83 2.83 0.60
CA ALA A 117 3.27 2.67 -0.78
C ALA A 117 3.22 3.99 -1.56
N GLY A 118 2.15 4.77 -1.42
CA GLY A 118 2.05 6.10 -2.02
C GLY A 118 3.10 7.08 -1.49
N LEU A 119 3.31 7.13 -0.18
CA LEU A 119 4.30 8.01 0.47
C LEU A 119 5.73 7.70 0.01
N ALA A 120 6.10 6.44 -0.17
CA ALA A 120 7.39 6.04 -0.70
C ALA A 120 7.64 6.64 -2.09
N GLU A 121 6.65 6.55 -2.96
CA GLU A 121 6.73 7.07 -4.33
C GLU A 121 6.85 8.60 -4.37
N GLY A 122 6.18 9.31 -3.46
CA GLY A 122 6.31 10.76 -3.34
C GLY A 122 7.63 11.22 -2.75
N TRP A 123 8.21 10.47 -1.82
CA TRP A 123 9.46 10.83 -1.16
C TRP A 123 10.67 10.71 -2.09
N ILE A 124 10.94 9.50 -2.55
CA ILE A 124 12.15 9.17 -3.32
C ILE A 124 11.88 8.32 -4.57
N GLY A 125 10.60 8.16 -4.95
CA GLY A 125 10.17 7.29 -6.04
C GLY A 125 9.63 8.03 -7.28
N ALA A 126 8.71 7.39 -7.98
CA ALA A 126 8.19 7.81 -9.27
C ALA A 126 7.31 9.08 -9.23
N ALA A 127 6.85 9.50 -8.03
CA ALA A 127 6.12 10.76 -7.82
C ALA A 127 6.96 11.82 -7.08
N LYS A 128 8.29 11.66 -7.01
CA LYS A 128 9.16 12.65 -6.35
C LYS A 128 9.01 14.03 -6.98
N GLY A 129 8.68 15.03 -6.14
CA GLY A 129 8.47 16.41 -6.56
C GLY A 129 7.07 16.71 -7.09
N ILE A 130 6.19 15.71 -7.18
CA ILE A 130 4.78 15.84 -7.56
C ILE A 130 3.93 16.00 -6.31
N LYS A 131 3.01 16.95 -6.30
CA LYS A 131 2.17 17.26 -5.13
C LYS A 131 0.87 16.47 -5.13
N ASP A 132 0.29 16.28 -6.30
CA ASP A 132 -1.04 15.69 -6.48
C ASP A 132 -0.91 14.41 -7.34
N TYR A 133 -1.00 13.27 -6.69
CA TYR A 133 -0.91 11.97 -7.36
C TYR A 133 -1.75 10.93 -6.65
N ILE A 134 -2.07 9.87 -7.38
CA ILE A 134 -2.64 8.66 -6.80
C ILE A 134 -1.72 7.47 -7.05
N CYS A 135 -1.67 6.57 -6.08
CA CYS A 135 -1.00 5.30 -6.19
C CYS A 135 -2.04 4.18 -6.07
N ILE A 136 -2.15 3.33 -7.07
CA ILE A 136 -3.07 2.20 -7.10
C ILE A 136 -2.25 0.93 -6.95
N VAL A 137 -2.55 0.13 -5.93
CA VAL A 137 -1.83 -1.12 -5.64
C VAL A 137 -2.73 -2.30 -5.98
N ILE A 138 -2.31 -3.09 -6.97
CA ILE A 138 -3.04 -4.27 -7.45
C ILE A 138 -2.42 -5.53 -6.84
N GLY A 139 -3.10 -6.06 -5.83
CA GLY A 139 -2.74 -7.28 -5.12
C GLY A 139 -3.88 -8.29 -5.12
N THR A 140 -4.12 -8.94 -3.98
CA THR A 140 -5.32 -9.77 -3.73
C THR A 140 -6.59 -8.94 -3.90
N GLY A 141 -6.58 -7.69 -3.43
CA GLY A 141 -7.55 -6.63 -3.69
C GLY A 141 -6.92 -5.49 -4.47
N ILE A 142 -7.68 -4.40 -4.66
CA ILE A 142 -7.20 -3.11 -5.12
C ILE A 142 -7.26 -2.16 -3.94
N GLY A 143 -6.11 -1.66 -3.53
CA GLY A 143 -5.97 -0.56 -2.58
C GLY A 143 -5.30 0.64 -3.23
N GLY A 144 -5.07 1.70 -2.46
CA GLY A 144 -4.30 2.80 -2.96
C GLY A 144 -4.17 3.97 -1.99
N ALA A 145 -3.48 4.98 -2.45
CA ALA A 145 -3.30 6.24 -1.74
C ALA A 145 -3.71 7.40 -2.64
N VAL A 146 -4.41 8.35 -2.05
CA VAL A 146 -4.66 9.68 -2.64
C VAL A 146 -3.76 10.67 -1.94
N VAL A 147 -2.87 11.31 -2.68
CA VAL A 147 -1.97 12.35 -2.17
C VAL A 147 -2.32 13.66 -2.85
N LEU A 148 -2.70 14.66 -2.07
CA LEU A 148 -3.02 16.02 -2.54
C LEU A 148 -2.27 17.03 -1.68
N ASP A 149 -1.67 18.04 -2.32
CA ASP A 149 -0.78 19.00 -1.64
C ASP A 149 0.36 18.30 -0.87
N SER A 150 0.90 17.22 -1.43
CA SER A 150 1.94 16.37 -0.81
C SER A 150 1.52 15.69 0.51
N LYS A 151 0.22 15.55 0.77
CA LYS A 151 -0.34 14.92 1.98
C LYS A 151 -1.30 13.81 1.62
N VAL A 152 -1.21 12.70 2.34
CA VAL A 152 -2.19 11.61 2.24
C VAL A 152 -3.57 12.10 2.64
N ARG A 153 -4.58 11.73 1.88
CA ARG A 153 -5.99 11.97 2.16
C ARG A 153 -6.62 10.74 2.79
N HIS A 154 -6.55 10.65 4.11
CA HIS A 154 -7.15 9.53 4.87
C HIS A 154 -8.68 9.50 4.75
N GLY A 155 -9.33 10.67 4.53
CA GLY A 155 -10.78 10.81 4.56
C GLY A 155 -11.36 10.86 5.98
N ASN A 156 -12.63 11.25 6.09
CA ASN A 156 -13.31 11.39 7.40
C ASN A 156 -13.43 10.06 8.16
N SER A 157 -13.55 8.96 7.43
CA SER A 157 -13.71 7.61 7.99
C SER A 157 -12.47 6.74 7.81
N LEU A 158 -11.34 7.31 7.39
CA LEU A 158 -10.07 6.65 7.12
C LEU A 158 -10.10 5.67 5.93
N PHE A 159 -11.05 5.84 5.01
CA PHE A 159 -11.23 5.04 3.80
C PHE A 159 -10.82 5.79 2.52
N GLY A 160 -10.07 6.90 2.63
CA GLY A 160 -9.51 7.57 1.47
C GLY A 160 -8.50 6.65 0.76
N GLY A 161 -8.68 6.45 -0.55
CA GLY A 161 -7.82 5.53 -1.31
C GLY A 161 -8.28 4.07 -1.37
N GLU A 162 -9.35 3.71 -0.68
CA GLU A 162 -9.95 2.37 -0.75
C GLU A 162 -10.70 2.14 -2.08
N PHE A 163 -9.98 2.30 -3.18
CA PHE A 163 -10.51 2.24 -4.55
C PHE A 163 -11.18 0.92 -4.90
N GLY A 164 -10.75 -0.16 -4.28
CA GLY A 164 -11.28 -1.49 -4.52
C GLY A 164 -12.77 -1.65 -4.25
N TYR A 165 -13.35 -0.77 -3.42
CA TYR A 165 -14.79 -0.73 -3.14
C TYR A 165 -15.62 0.00 -4.20
N MET A 166 -15.00 0.65 -5.19
CA MET A 166 -15.73 1.28 -6.28
C MET A 166 -16.55 0.23 -7.05
N ILE A 167 -17.82 0.51 -7.32
CA ILE A 167 -18.69 -0.33 -8.14
C ILE A 167 -18.52 0.08 -9.59
N LEU A 168 -18.15 -0.85 -10.47
CA LEU A 168 -17.91 -0.58 -11.90
C LEU A 168 -19.02 -1.11 -12.82
N GLU A 169 -19.69 -2.18 -12.42
CA GLU A 169 -20.71 -2.85 -13.23
C GLU A 169 -22.02 -2.95 -12.43
N ASP A 170 -23.07 -3.48 -13.03
CA ASP A 170 -24.41 -3.61 -12.39
C ASP A 170 -24.35 -4.52 -11.16
N TYR A 171 -24.54 -3.92 -9.99
CA TYR A 171 -24.46 -4.62 -8.72
C TYR A 171 -25.82 -5.01 -8.14
N LEU A 172 -26.93 -4.61 -8.78
CA LEU A 172 -28.29 -4.82 -8.27
C LEU A 172 -28.63 -6.31 -8.12
N ASN A 173 -28.02 -7.16 -8.94
CA ASN A 173 -28.23 -8.60 -8.95
C ASN A 173 -27.16 -9.39 -8.16
N GLN A 174 -26.02 -8.79 -7.82
CA GLN A 174 -24.91 -9.42 -7.10
C GLN A 174 -24.20 -8.42 -6.18
N PRO A 175 -24.77 -8.09 -5.01
CA PRO A 175 -24.18 -7.14 -4.08
C PRO A 175 -22.83 -7.66 -3.58
N LEU A 176 -21.71 -7.14 -3.98
CA LEU A 176 -20.30 -7.41 -3.74
C LEU A 176 -19.54 -8.02 -4.94
N GLY A 177 -20.23 -8.56 -5.97
CA GLY A 177 -19.57 -9.16 -7.14
C GLY A 177 -19.01 -8.16 -8.15
N GLU A 178 -19.45 -6.91 -8.10
CA GLU A 178 -19.20 -5.91 -9.13
C GLU A 178 -18.24 -4.77 -8.67
N SER A 179 -17.57 -4.95 -7.54
CA SER A 179 -16.56 -4.00 -7.06
C SER A 179 -15.29 -4.07 -7.90
N TRP A 180 -14.53 -2.97 -7.93
CA TRP A 180 -13.29 -2.95 -8.69
C TRP A 180 -12.30 -4.03 -8.24
N SER A 181 -12.19 -4.31 -6.94
CA SER A 181 -11.39 -5.43 -6.44
C SER A 181 -11.86 -6.79 -6.95
N SER A 182 -13.16 -7.08 -6.91
CA SER A 182 -13.70 -8.38 -7.37
C SER A 182 -13.56 -8.57 -8.87
N LEU A 183 -13.56 -7.47 -9.64
CA LEU A 183 -13.48 -7.50 -11.10
C LEU A 183 -12.05 -7.38 -11.65
N ALA A 184 -11.17 -6.65 -10.96
CA ALA A 184 -9.89 -6.22 -11.50
C ALA A 184 -8.72 -6.26 -10.50
N ALA A 185 -8.85 -6.98 -9.37
CA ALA A 185 -7.69 -7.40 -8.58
C ALA A 185 -7.14 -8.74 -9.08
N THR A 186 -5.94 -9.11 -8.66
CA THR A 186 -5.33 -10.40 -9.04
C THR A 186 -6.22 -11.58 -8.64
N ARG A 187 -6.81 -11.56 -7.42
CA ARG A 187 -7.73 -12.62 -6.98
C ARG A 187 -9.00 -12.64 -7.84
N GLY A 188 -9.53 -11.47 -8.22
CA GLY A 188 -10.69 -11.36 -9.11
C GLY A 188 -10.42 -12.03 -10.46
N LEU A 189 -9.28 -11.74 -11.09
CA LEU A 189 -8.86 -12.38 -12.34
C LEU A 189 -8.74 -13.90 -12.18
N VAL A 190 -8.11 -14.39 -11.12
CA VAL A 190 -7.99 -15.84 -10.82
C VAL A 190 -9.36 -16.48 -10.70
N MET A 191 -10.31 -15.87 -9.96
CA MET A 191 -11.67 -16.40 -9.81
C MET A 191 -12.42 -16.50 -11.14
N GLN A 192 -12.30 -15.48 -12.01
CA GLN A 192 -12.95 -15.45 -13.32
C GLN A 192 -12.40 -16.52 -14.26
N VAL A 193 -11.07 -16.67 -14.30
CA VAL A 193 -10.41 -17.73 -15.11
C VAL A 193 -10.79 -19.12 -14.57
N ALA A 194 -10.74 -19.32 -13.25
CA ALA A 194 -11.13 -20.59 -12.63
C ALA A 194 -12.57 -20.98 -12.96
N GLY A 195 -13.51 -20.03 -12.84
CA GLY A 195 -14.91 -20.24 -13.18
C GLY A 195 -15.11 -20.61 -14.65
N ARG A 196 -14.46 -19.90 -15.57
CA ARG A 196 -14.55 -20.16 -17.01
C ARG A 196 -13.95 -21.51 -17.42
N LYS A 197 -12.87 -21.93 -16.76
CA LYS A 197 -12.15 -23.18 -17.05
C LYS A 197 -12.66 -24.36 -16.22
N ASN A 198 -13.65 -24.18 -15.33
CA ASN A 198 -14.09 -25.16 -14.35
C ASN A 198 -12.94 -25.74 -13.50
N MET A 199 -12.03 -24.86 -13.05
CA MET A 199 -10.87 -25.19 -12.21
C MET A 199 -11.13 -24.72 -10.76
N ASP A 200 -10.44 -25.36 -9.82
CA ASP A 200 -10.40 -24.86 -8.44
C ASP A 200 -9.54 -23.58 -8.37
N PRO A 201 -10.10 -22.44 -7.95
CA PRO A 201 -9.35 -21.18 -7.86
C PRO A 201 -8.17 -21.22 -6.89
N ASP A 202 -8.16 -22.13 -5.92
CA ASP A 202 -7.05 -22.27 -4.97
C ASP A 202 -5.84 -23.02 -5.58
N THR A 203 -6.01 -23.59 -6.76
CA THR A 203 -4.90 -24.17 -7.56
C THR A 203 -4.26 -23.18 -8.52
N LEU A 204 -4.79 -21.94 -8.61
CA LEU A 204 -4.34 -20.92 -9.52
C LEU A 204 -3.81 -19.68 -8.75
N ASP A 205 -2.83 -19.04 -9.35
CA ASP A 205 -2.38 -17.71 -8.99
C ASP A 205 -2.27 -16.80 -10.22
N GLY A 206 -2.03 -15.52 -10.00
CA GLY A 206 -1.92 -14.56 -11.11
C GLY A 206 -0.79 -14.91 -12.09
N LEU A 207 0.33 -15.46 -11.61
CA LEU A 207 1.45 -15.85 -12.47
C LEU A 207 1.06 -17.03 -13.39
N THR A 208 0.37 -18.01 -12.84
CA THR A 208 -0.13 -19.18 -13.60
C THR A 208 -1.13 -18.76 -14.66
N VAL A 209 -2.07 -17.86 -14.32
CA VAL A 209 -3.04 -17.31 -15.28
C VAL A 209 -2.33 -16.65 -16.47
N PHE A 210 -1.33 -15.80 -16.22
CA PHE A 210 -0.60 -15.18 -17.32
C PHE A 210 0.24 -16.17 -18.12
N LYS A 211 0.81 -17.22 -17.51
CA LYS A 211 1.50 -18.28 -18.23
C LYS A 211 0.56 -19.07 -19.16
N MET A 212 -0.69 -19.32 -18.75
CA MET A 212 -1.70 -19.96 -19.60
C MET A 212 -1.99 -19.10 -20.83
N ALA A 213 -2.16 -17.79 -20.64
CA ALA A 213 -2.39 -16.85 -21.74
C ALA A 213 -1.19 -16.79 -22.71
N ASP A 214 0.04 -16.75 -22.18
CA ASP A 214 1.28 -16.77 -22.96
C ASP A 214 1.44 -18.08 -23.73
N GLY A 215 0.90 -19.19 -23.19
CA GLY A 215 0.80 -20.49 -23.84
C GLY A 215 -0.27 -20.58 -24.95
N GLY A 216 -1.01 -19.49 -25.20
CA GLY A 216 -2.00 -19.41 -26.28
C GLY A 216 -3.43 -19.81 -25.89
N ASP A 217 -3.76 -19.87 -24.58
CA ASP A 217 -5.13 -20.13 -24.13
C ASP A 217 -6.03 -18.91 -24.39
N LEU A 218 -6.85 -18.98 -25.44
CA LEU A 218 -7.68 -17.88 -25.91
C LEU A 218 -8.75 -17.47 -24.90
N GLU A 219 -9.28 -18.39 -24.09
CA GLU A 219 -10.27 -18.06 -23.07
C GLU A 219 -9.63 -17.25 -21.92
N VAL A 220 -8.39 -17.61 -21.55
CA VAL A 220 -7.64 -16.87 -20.53
C VAL A 220 -7.20 -15.50 -21.05
N GLN A 221 -6.81 -15.40 -22.32
CA GLN A 221 -6.50 -14.12 -22.98
C GLN A 221 -7.71 -13.18 -22.97
N ASP A 222 -8.92 -13.69 -23.25
CA ASP A 222 -10.17 -12.90 -23.19
C ASP A 222 -10.47 -12.40 -21.77
N GLU A 223 -10.24 -13.22 -20.73
CA GLU A 223 -10.43 -12.76 -19.33
C GLU A 223 -9.39 -11.70 -18.93
N ILE A 224 -8.14 -11.81 -19.39
CA ILE A 224 -7.11 -10.78 -19.16
C ILE A 224 -7.47 -9.48 -19.90
N GLU A 225 -8.00 -9.56 -21.12
CA GLU A 225 -8.46 -8.37 -21.86
C GLU A 225 -9.57 -7.64 -21.10
N LYS A 226 -10.55 -8.36 -20.54
CA LYS A 226 -11.61 -7.80 -19.68
C LYS A 226 -11.04 -7.19 -18.41
N PHE A 227 -10.10 -7.86 -17.76
CA PHE A 227 -9.41 -7.39 -16.58
C PHE A 227 -8.69 -6.05 -16.84
N ILE A 228 -7.92 -5.93 -17.92
CA ILE A 228 -7.24 -4.69 -18.31
C ILE A 228 -8.25 -3.58 -18.61
N LYS A 229 -9.36 -3.90 -19.30
CA LYS A 229 -10.43 -2.93 -19.57
C LYS A 229 -11.06 -2.40 -18.28
N ARG A 230 -11.33 -3.27 -17.30
CA ARG A 230 -11.90 -2.89 -15.99
C ARG A 230 -10.92 -2.04 -15.18
N LEU A 231 -9.62 -2.33 -15.27
CA LEU A 231 -8.58 -1.45 -14.70
C LEU A 231 -8.65 -0.06 -15.32
N ALA A 232 -8.68 0.03 -16.64
CA ALA A 232 -8.75 1.29 -17.36
C ALA A 232 -10.01 2.10 -17.01
N VAL A 233 -11.18 1.46 -16.86
CA VAL A 233 -12.43 2.13 -16.44
C VAL A 233 -12.30 2.75 -15.05
N GLY A 234 -11.78 2.02 -14.07
CA GLY A 234 -11.59 2.56 -12.73
C GLY A 234 -10.59 3.73 -12.71
N ILE A 235 -9.49 3.61 -13.43
CA ILE A 235 -8.47 4.65 -13.57
C ILE A 235 -9.06 5.90 -14.25
N TYR A 236 -9.82 5.71 -15.31
CA TYR A 236 -10.50 6.80 -16.03
C TYR A 236 -11.43 7.59 -15.08
N ASN A 237 -12.23 6.90 -14.27
CA ASN A 237 -13.10 7.52 -13.30
C ASN A 237 -12.32 8.32 -12.25
N LEU A 238 -11.24 7.75 -11.71
CA LEU A 238 -10.39 8.43 -10.73
C LEU A 238 -9.71 9.68 -11.29
N GLN A 239 -9.28 9.66 -12.57
CA GLN A 239 -8.73 10.86 -13.21
C GLN A 239 -9.73 12.01 -13.18
N TYR A 240 -10.98 11.78 -13.56
CA TYR A 240 -11.99 12.86 -13.61
C TYR A 240 -12.59 13.25 -12.25
N ILE A 241 -12.39 12.42 -11.20
CA ILE A 241 -12.84 12.74 -9.84
C ILE A 241 -11.77 13.51 -9.06
N ILE A 242 -10.50 13.12 -9.22
CA ILE A 242 -9.39 13.63 -8.38
C ILE A 242 -8.54 14.63 -9.17
N ASP A 243 -8.43 14.46 -10.48
CA ASP A 243 -7.57 15.23 -11.41
C ASP A 243 -6.11 15.32 -10.93
N PRO A 244 -5.46 14.15 -10.66
CA PRO A 244 -4.09 14.13 -10.21
C PRO A 244 -3.11 14.44 -11.35
N GLU A 245 -1.95 15.01 -11.01
CA GLU A 245 -0.85 15.21 -11.97
C GLU A 245 -0.28 13.87 -12.45
N LYS A 246 -0.32 12.82 -11.59
CA LYS A 246 0.22 11.51 -11.90
C LYS A 246 -0.59 10.36 -11.30
N ILE A 247 -0.70 9.27 -12.05
CA ILE A 247 -1.29 8.00 -11.59
C ILE A 247 -0.20 6.93 -11.63
N LEU A 248 0.03 6.29 -10.48
CA LEU A 248 1.01 5.22 -10.32
C LEU A 248 0.31 3.89 -10.11
N ILE A 249 0.84 2.83 -10.72
CA ILE A 249 0.37 1.46 -10.56
C ILE A 249 1.45 0.62 -9.90
N GLY A 250 1.12 0.04 -8.76
CA GLY A 250 1.95 -0.87 -7.98
C GLY A 250 1.36 -2.27 -7.86
N GLY A 251 2.05 -3.12 -7.11
CA GLY A 251 1.72 -4.53 -6.93
C GLY A 251 2.52 -5.45 -7.85
N ALA A 252 2.55 -6.75 -7.53
CA ALA A 252 3.41 -7.70 -8.24
C ALA A 252 3.09 -7.80 -9.74
N ILE A 253 1.81 -7.75 -10.11
CA ILE A 253 1.31 -7.86 -11.48
C ILE A 253 1.78 -6.69 -12.37
N SER A 254 1.97 -5.51 -11.79
CA SER A 254 2.36 -4.31 -12.55
C SER A 254 3.75 -4.38 -13.17
N LYS A 255 4.59 -5.30 -12.65
CA LYS A 255 5.95 -5.54 -13.16
C LYS A 255 6.00 -6.41 -14.41
N ARG A 256 4.85 -7.00 -14.83
CA ARG A 256 4.78 -7.76 -16.06
C ARG A 256 5.06 -6.84 -17.25
N GLU A 257 5.94 -7.31 -18.16
CA GLU A 257 6.25 -6.60 -19.39
C GLU A 257 4.97 -6.30 -20.20
N GLY A 258 4.86 -5.07 -20.69
CA GLY A 258 3.70 -4.59 -21.46
C GLY A 258 2.41 -4.35 -20.64
N PHE A 259 2.37 -4.62 -19.33
CA PHE A 259 1.15 -4.46 -18.54
C PHE A 259 0.69 -2.99 -18.47
N ILE A 260 1.60 -2.09 -18.19
CA ILE A 260 1.32 -0.64 -18.14
C ILE A 260 0.92 -0.12 -19.53
N ASP A 261 1.59 -0.59 -20.59
CA ASP A 261 1.29 -0.19 -21.97
C ASP A 261 -0.12 -0.62 -22.38
N GLN A 262 -0.54 -1.84 -22.04
CA GLN A 262 -1.89 -2.34 -22.30
C GLN A 262 -2.96 -1.47 -21.61
N ILE A 263 -2.74 -1.03 -20.38
CA ILE A 263 -3.67 -0.13 -19.67
C ILE A 263 -3.70 1.22 -20.40
N ASN A 264 -2.55 1.80 -20.75
CA ASN A 264 -2.45 3.09 -21.44
C ASN A 264 -3.11 3.04 -22.82
N GLU A 265 -2.98 1.95 -23.58
CA GLU A 265 -3.69 1.76 -24.84
C GLU A 265 -5.22 1.77 -24.65
N LYS A 266 -5.74 1.11 -23.59
CA LYS A 266 -7.17 1.16 -23.29
C LYS A 266 -7.64 2.56 -22.92
N LEU A 267 -6.89 3.27 -22.07
CA LEU A 267 -7.19 4.64 -21.68
C LEU A 267 -7.24 5.58 -22.91
N LYS A 268 -6.32 5.42 -23.86
CA LYS A 268 -6.28 6.17 -25.10
C LYS A 268 -7.55 5.95 -25.95
N VAL A 269 -8.02 4.71 -26.05
CA VAL A 269 -9.26 4.40 -26.80
C VAL A 269 -10.51 4.95 -26.10
N MET A 270 -10.48 5.09 -24.77
CA MET A 270 -11.59 5.66 -24.00
C MET A 270 -11.71 7.19 -24.11
N LYS A 271 -10.72 7.86 -24.68
CA LYS A 271 -10.71 9.31 -24.89
C LYS A 271 -11.78 9.71 -25.92
N PRO A 272 -12.83 10.46 -25.53
CA PRO A 272 -13.94 10.75 -26.44
C PRO A 272 -13.59 11.69 -27.61
N SER A 273 -12.60 12.57 -27.41
CA SER A 273 -12.09 13.52 -28.41
C SER A 273 -10.72 14.04 -28.01
N ASP A 274 -10.03 14.72 -28.95
CA ASP A 274 -8.73 15.35 -28.69
C ASP A 274 -8.78 16.50 -27.67
N ALA A 275 -9.97 17.02 -27.38
CA ALA A 275 -10.18 18.04 -26.34
C ALA A 275 -10.22 17.45 -24.90
N CYS A 276 -10.28 16.13 -24.75
CA CYS A 276 -10.29 15.46 -23.44
C CYS A 276 -8.87 15.19 -22.93
N LEU A 277 -8.75 14.92 -21.61
CA LEU A 277 -7.48 14.62 -20.97
C LEU A 277 -6.78 13.41 -21.61
N ASP A 278 -5.49 13.49 -21.75
CA ASP A 278 -4.63 12.38 -22.15
C ASP A 278 -4.16 11.63 -20.90
N ILE A 279 -4.92 10.62 -20.50
CA ILE A 279 -4.71 9.89 -19.25
C ILE A 279 -3.61 8.86 -19.46
N GLN A 280 -2.60 8.89 -18.59
CA GLN A 280 -1.51 7.93 -18.60
C GLN A 280 -1.22 7.43 -17.20
N VAL A 281 -0.92 6.15 -17.08
CA VAL A 281 -0.43 5.53 -15.84
C VAL A 281 1.05 5.20 -15.95
N HIS A 282 1.72 5.20 -14.81
CA HIS A 282 3.15 4.90 -14.70
C HIS A 282 3.40 3.82 -13.66
N LEU A 283 4.51 3.11 -13.77
CA LEU A 283 4.89 2.08 -12.82
C LEU A 283 5.43 2.69 -11.52
N CYS A 284 5.03 2.13 -10.37
CA CYS A 284 5.68 2.37 -9.08
C CYS A 284 7.13 1.86 -9.08
N GLN A 285 8.01 2.56 -8.39
CA GLN A 285 9.43 2.25 -8.37
C GLN A 285 9.80 1.12 -7.40
N PHE A 286 9.24 1.10 -6.17
CA PHE A 286 9.80 0.31 -5.07
C PHE A 286 9.24 -1.12 -4.93
N GLY A 287 8.05 -1.41 -5.42
CA GLY A 287 7.44 -2.74 -5.28
C GLY A 287 7.32 -3.20 -3.82
N ASN A 288 7.95 -4.33 -3.46
CA ASN A 288 7.81 -4.94 -2.12
C ASN A 288 8.47 -4.14 -0.97
N ASP A 289 9.28 -3.14 -1.27
CA ASP A 289 9.97 -2.31 -0.27
C ASP A 289 9.23 -0.99 -0.01
N SER A 290 8.21 -0.67 -0.81
CA SER A 290 7.46 0.58 -0.72
C SER A 290 6.88 0.84 0.66
N ASN A 291 6.31 -0.18 1.30
CA ASN A 291 5.68 -0.06 2.59
C ASN A 291 6.67 0.33 3.69
N LEU A 292 7.86 -0.29 3.71
CA LEU A 292 8.93 0.07 4.65
C LEU A 292 9.40 1.51 4.42
N ILE A 293 9.68 1.89 3.17
CA ILE A 293 10.14 3.24 2.82
C ILE A 293 9.08 4.29 3.21
N GLY A 294 7.82 4.03 2.91
CA GLY A 294 6.73 4.95 3.20
C GLY A 294 6.43 5.08 4.69
N ALA A 295 6.49 3.99 5.45
CA ALA A 295 6.34 4.03 6.90
C ALA A 295 7.42 4.90 7.55
N LEU A 296 8.68 4.74 7.13
CA LEU A 296 9.76 5.61 7.58
C LEU A 296 9.50 7.08 7.23
N TYR A 297 9.08 7.36 5.99
CA TYR A 297 8.80 8.74 5.58
C TYR A 297 7.65 9.35 6.37
N HIS A 298 6.59 8.59 6.63
CA HIS A 298 5.50 9.02 7.52
C HIS A 298 6.04 9.40 8.90
N PHE A 299 6.87 8.54 9.51
CA PHE A 299 7.51 8.83 10.80
C PHE A 299 8.31 10.13 10.76
N LEU A 300 9.13 10.33 9.73
CA LEU A 300 9.97 11.52 9.59
C LEU A 300 9.12 12.79 9.44
N GLN A 301 8.05 12.77 8.63
CA GLN A 301 7.13 13.89 8.48
C GLN A 301 6.45 14.28 9.81
N ARG A 302 6.05 13.30 10.60
CA ARG A 302 5.35 13.49 11.89
C ARG A 302 6.28 14.03 12.97
N ASN A 303 7.54 13.68 12.97
CA ASN A 303 8.49 14.02 14.03
C ASN A 303 9.47 15.15 13.70
N GLN A 304 9.60 15.54 12.42
CA GLN A 304 10.48 16.64 12.00
C GLN A 304 9.74 17.96 11.74
N ASN A 305 8.41 17.96 11.75
CA ASN A 305 7.63 19.20 11.56
C ASN A 305 7.52 19.95 12.90
N PRO A 306 8.04 21.21 13.02
CA PRO A 306 7.96 22.00 14.25
C PRO A 306 6.53 22.14 14.81
N GLN A 307 5.52 22.19 13.94
CA GLN A 307 4.11 22.28 14.36
C GLN A 307 3.59 21.01 15.06
N SER A 308 4.17 19.85 14.80
CA SER A 308 3.80 18.60 15.49
C SER A 308 4.35 18.53 16.92
N ILE A 309 5.44 19.23 17.19
CA ILE A 309 6.04 19.32 18.52
C ILE A 309 5.18 20.21 19.43
N GLU A 310 4.77 21.39 18.93
CA GLU A 310 3.91 22.32 19.70
C GLU A 310 2.52 21.73 20.03
N GLN A 311 1.93 20.91 19.14
CA GLN A 311 0.67 20.25 19.40
C GLN A 311 0.77 19.12 20.44
N ARG A 312 1.90 18.43 20.53
CA ARG A 312 2.13 17.39 21.55
C ARG A 312 2.37 17.99 22.94
N GLU A 313 3.07 19.10 23.02
CA GLU A 313 3.29 19.82 24.28
C GLU A 313 2.00 20.49 24.82
N ALA A 314 1.06 20.82 23.94
CA ALA A 314 -0.24 21.38 24.33
C ALA A 314 -1.27 20.34 24.82
N LEU A 315 -1.01 19.04 24.62
CA LEU A 315 -1.86 17.91 25.02
C LEU A 315 -1.30 17.13 26.22
N SER A 316 -0.07 17.43 26.67
CA SER A 316 0.56 16.92 27.89
C SER A 316 0.33 17.88 29.09
#